data_18be880cce5cfda365520f63832e5a98
#
_entry.id   18be880cce5cfda365520f63832e5a98
#
_cell.length_a   1.000
_cell.length_b   1.000
_cell.length_c   1.000
_cell.angle_alpha   90.00
_cell.angle_beta   90.00
_cell.angle_gamma   90.00
#
_symmetry.space_group_name_H-M   'P 1'
#
loop_
_entity.id
_entity.type
_entity.pdbx_description
1 polymer ?
#
loop_
_entity_poly.entity_id
_entity_poly.type
_entity_poly.pdbx_seq_one_letter_code
_entity_poly.pdbx_strand_id
1 'polypeptide(L)'
;LAKKGYQVFADDLYKNSLSSALSEGSIDGFLEDLNCNNNFILIFTVPILSVGKELLKNKELISKALLVSDALSVKGFLREEINRNKISTKNFVLSHPIAGSEKSGYINSKEDLFKNKIAVVTKLEDSSKTAIDMCNGLWDLLGAKTINLNTEDHDKYFSKTSHLPHLIAFALISMISKSDQIQKDTFTGGGLKDFTRIASSDPKMWEDIFLSNQINI
;
A
#
# COMPACT_ATOMS: atom_id res chain seq x y z
N LEU A 1 14.81 0.61 -5.51
CA LEU A 1 15.37 1.97 -5.47
C LEU A 1 16.87 1.92 -5.20
N ALA A 2 17.35 1.19 -4.18
CA ALA A 2 18.79 1.09 -3.89
C ALA A 2 19.60 0.67 -5.12
N LYS A 3 19.20 -0.37 -5.86
CA LYS A 3 19.84 -0.80 -7.11
C LYS A 3 19.79 0.24 -8.25
N LYS A 4 19.01 1.30 -8.11
CA LYS A 4 18.93 2.43 -9.05
C LYS A 4 19.75 3.64 -8.60
N GLY A 5 20.58 3.46 -7.55
CA GLY A 5 21.49 4.49 -7.04
C GLY A 5 20.87 5.49 -6.06
N TYR A 6 19.67 5.21 -5.54
CA TYR A 6 19.06 6.00 -4.48
C TYR A 6 19.43 5.44 -3.12
N GLN A 7 19.75 6.31 -2.18
CA GLN A 7 19.86 5.91 -0.77
C GLN A 7 18.46 5.64 -0.22
N VAL A 8 18.28 4.50 0.44
CA VAL A 8 17.00 4.05 0.97
C VAL A 8 17.13 3.84 2.48
N PHE A 9 16.33 4.57 3.24
CA PHE A 9 16.20 4.43 4.68
C PHE A 9 14.80 3.91 5.02
N ALA A 10 14.70 3.03 6.01
CA ALA A 10 13.42 2.44 6.36
C ALA A 10 13.18 2.36 7.87
N ASP A 11 11.90 2.38 8.27
CA ASP A 11 11.42 1.98 9.59
C ASP A 11 10.33 0.92 9.44
N ASP A 12 10.33 -0.07 10.34
CA ASP A 12 9.35 -1.15 10.40
C ASP A 12 9.21 -1.63 11.85
N LEU A 13 8.03 -2.10 12.21
CA LEU A 13 7.79 -2.73 13.51
C LEU A 13 8.59 -4.04 13.66
N TYR A 14 8.81 -4.75 12.57
CA TYR A 14 9.55 -6.02 12.53
C TYR A 14 11.05 -5.77 12.31
N LYS A 15 11.81 -5.61 13.39
CA LYS A 15 13.24 -5.34 13.33
C LYS A 15 14.05 -6.38 12.54
N ASN A 16 13.62 -7.64 12.56
CA ASN A 16 14.26 -8.70 11.75
C ASN A 16 14.13 -8.43 10.24
N SER A 17 12.99 -7.90 9.78
CA SER A 17 12.80 -7.51 8.38
C SER A 17 13.76 -6.40 7.97
N LEU A 18 13.95 -5.40 8.85
CA LEU A 18 14.89 -4.31 8.61
C LEU A 18 16.34 -4.82 8.55
N SER A 19 16.73 -5.69 9.49
CA SER A 19 18.08 -6.28 9.52
C SER A 19 18.37 -7.11 8.27
N SER A 20 17.39 -7.90 7.80
CA SER A 20 17.53 -8.65 6.56
C SER A 20 17.64 -7.73 5.34
N ALA A 21 16.80 -6.70 5.25
CA ALA A 21 16.83 -5.73 4.16
C ALA A 21 18.17 -4.98 4.09
N LEU A 22 18.74 -4.62 5.24
CA LEU A 22 20.04 -3.98 5.33
C LEU A 22 21.18 -4.92 4.90
N SER A 23 21.17 -6.15 5.39
CA SER A 23 22.21 -7.15 5.05
C SER A 23 22.21 -7.53 3.57
N GLU A 24 21.05 -7.48 2.92
CA GLU A 24 20.89 -7.77 1.49
C GLU A 24 21.07 -6.52 0.58
N GLY A 25 21.35 -5.36 1.17
CA GLY A 25 21.55 -4.11 0.44
C GLY A 25 20.28 -3.57 -0.22
N SER A 26 19.10 -3.93 0.31
CA SER A 26 17.82 -3.38 -0.14
C SER A 26 17.50 -2.02 0.49
N ILE A 27 18.10 -1.75 1.67
CA ILE A 27 18.14 -0.44 2.32
C ILE A 27 19.57 -0.10 2.70
N ASP A 28 19.88 1.18 2.86
CA ASP A 28 21.19 1.69 3.22
C ASP A 28 21.30 2.06 4.72
N GLY A 29 20.17 2.15 5.43
CA GLY A 29 20.14 2.47 6.86
C GLY A 29 18.71 2.49 7.39
N PHE A 30 18.60 2.83 8.68
CA PHE A 30 17.31 2.99 9.35
C PHE A 30 16.82 4.44 9.22
N LEU A 31 15.52 4.66 9.39
CA LEU A 31 14.93 5.99 9.24
C LEU A 31 15.58 7.01 10.20
N GLU A 32 16.02 6.60 11.36
CA GLU A 32 16.71 7.44 12.35
C GLU A 32 18.09 7.94 11.87
N ASP A 33 18.70 7.25 10.89
CA ASP A 33 19.99 7.64 10.28
C ASP A 33 19.81 8.65 9.14
N LEU A 34 18.57 8.96 8.76
CA LEU A 34 18.29 9.87 7.66
C LEU A 34 18.74 11.31 7.98
N ASN A 35 19.63 11.85 7.16
CA ASN A 35 19.97 13.27 7.23
C ASN A 35 18.87 14.12 6.58
N CYS A 36 18.00 14.70 7.41
CA CYS A 36 16.84 15.49 6.97
C CYS A 36 17.23 16.83 6.30
N ASN A 37 18.51 17.20 6.22
CA ASN A 37 18.99 18.35 5.46
C ASN A 37 19.17 18.02 3.96
N ASN A 38 19.18 16.74 3.60
CA ASN A 38 19.21 16.31 2.22
C ASN A 38 17.81 16.27 1.61
N ASN A 39 17.73 16.33 0.30
CA ASN A 39 16.49 16.14 -0.43
C ASN A 39 16.05 14.67 -0.31
N PHE A 40 14.82 14.42 0.11
CA PHE A 40 14.28 13.06 0.24
C PHE A 40 12.80 12.98 -0.15
N ILE A 41 12.37 11.77 -0.45
CA ILE A 41 10.97 11.37 -0.66
C ILE A 41 10.57 10.48 0.51
N LEU A 42 9.40 10.74 1.10
CA LEU A 42 8.83 9.93 2.18
C LEU A 42 7.66 9.09 1.63
N ILE A 43 7.70 7.77 1.83
CA ILE A 43 6.65 6.86 1.34
C ILE A 43 6.09 6.05 2.52
N PHE A 44 4.77 6.16 2.74
CA PHE A 44 4.06 5.37 3.73
C PHE A 44 3.61 4.04 3.14
N THR A 45 4.05 2.93 3.76
CA THR A 45 3.69 1.55 3.36
C THR A 45 3.14 0.75 4.55
N VAL A 46 2.58 1.42 5.52
CA VAL A 46 2.04 0.87 6.76
C VAL A 46 0.62 0.32 6.58
N PRO A 47 0.10 -0.53 7.50
CA PRO A 47 -1.31 -0.90 7.49
C PRO A 47 -2.22 0.34 7.52
N ILE A 48 -3.30 0.33 6.72
CA ILE A 48 -4.11 1.53 6.47
C ILE A 48 -4.67 2.16 7.75
N LEU A 49 -5.16 1.37 8.71
CA LEU A 49 -5.70 1.89 9.96
C LEU A 49 -4.64 2.45 10.91
N SER A 50 -3.35 2.16 10.67
CA SER A 50 -2.23 2.70 11.44
C SER A 50 -1.73 4.05 10.91
N VAL A 51 -2.13 4.45 9.70
CA VAL A 51 -1.54 5.59 8.99
C VAL A 51 -1.69 6.91 9.75
N GLY A 52 -2.82 7.14 10.41
CA GLY A 52 -3.05 8.37 11.19
C GLY A 52 -2.00 8.57 12.29
N LYS A 53 -1.64 7.50 13.00
CA LYS A 53 -0.58 7.52 14.01
C LYS A 53 0.79 7.79 13.39
N GLU A 54 1.08 7.15 12.26
CA GLU A 54 2.36 7.33 11.57
C GLU A 54 2.50 8.72 10.96
N LEU A 55 1.42 9.33 10.48
CA LEU A 55 1.41 10.74 10.05
C LEU A 55 1.80 11.68 11.20
N LEU A 56 1.26 11.47 12.40
CA LEU A 56 1.60 12.29 13.57
C LEU A 56 3.05 12.07 14.02
N LYS A 57 3.50 10.83 14.10
CA LYS A 57 4.87 10.46 14.47
C LYS A 57 5.90 11.12 13.54
N ASN A 58 5.60 11.18 12.24
CA ASN A 58 6.53 11.65 11.20
C ASN A 58 6.24 13.07 10.71
N LYS A 59 5.49 13.89 11.46
CA LYS A 59 5.05 15.22 11.03
C LYS A 59 6.20 16.16 10.63
N GLU A 60 7.33 16.06 11.32
CA GLU A 60 8.52 16.84 10.99
C GLU A 60 9.14 16.39 9.66
N LEU A 61 9.26 15.09 9.42
CA LEU A 61 9.75 14.55 8.14
C LEU A 61 8.83 14.93 6.99
N ILE A 62 7.51 14.82 7.19
CA ILE A 62 6.50 15.22 6.20
C ILE A 62 6.73 16.69 5.78
N SER A 63 7.00 17.58 6.72
CA SER A 63 7.19 19.01 6.44
C SER A 63 8.45 19.32 5.63
N LYS A 64 9.46 18.46 5.69
CA LYS A 64 10.78 18.62 5.03
C LYS A 64 10.90 17.85 3.72
N ALA A 65 10.07 16.84 3.51
CA ALA A 65 10.12 16.00 2.31
C ALA A 65 9.78 16.78 1.04
N LEU A 66 10.46 16.50 -0.06
CA LEU A 66 10.13 17.03 -1.38
C LEU A 66 8.83 16.44 -1.93
N LEU A 67 8.61 15.17 -1.62
CA LEU A 67 7.39 14.43 -1.93
C LEU A 67 7.05 13.54 -0.73
N VAL A 68 5.80 13.56 -0.33
CA VAL A 68 5.21 12.54 0.55
C VAL A 68 4.21 11.74 -0.26
N SER A 69 4.32 10.42 -0.22
CA SER A 69 3.41 9.53 -0.92
C SER A 69 3.13 8.28 -0.10
N ASP A 70 2.33 7.38 -0.65
CA ASP A 70 1.94 6.13 0.00
C ASP A 70 1.78 5.00 -1.01
N ALA A 71 1.61 3.78 -0.52
CA ALA A 71 1.27 2.62 -1.32
C ALA A 71 0.00 1.90 -0.81
N LEU A 72 -0.86 2.61 -0.08
CA LEU A 72 -2.04 2.06 0.60
C LEU A 72 -3.19 1.80 -0.39
N SER A 73 -4.14 0.94 0.02
CA SER A 73 -5.22 0.48 -0.85
C SER A 73 -6.46 1.39 -0.86
N VAL A 74 -6.63 2.28 0.12
CA VAL A 74 -7.80 3.18 0.25
C VAL A 74 -7.34 4.62 0.36
N LYS A 75 -7.85 5.49 -0.53
CA LYS A 75 -7.40 6.89 -0.61
C LYS A 75 -8.24 7.85 0.22
N GLY A 76 -9.55 7.61 0.30
CA GLY A 76 -10.47 8.45 1.07
C GLY A 76 -10.12 8.43 2.56
N PHE A 77 -9.88 7.27 3.14
CA PHE A 77 -9.47 7.13 4.53
C PHE A 77 -8.16 7.89 4.82
N LEU A 78 -7.16 7.71 3.96
CA LEU A 78 -5.88 8.42 4.13
C LEU A 78 -6.05 9.94 4.02
N ARG A 79 -6.86 10.43 3.08
CA ARG A 79 -7.19 11.86 2.97
C ARG A 79 -7.85 12.38 4.25
N GLU A 80 -8.79 11.63 4.82
CA GLU A 80 -9.44 12.01 6.07
C GLU A 80 -8.45 12.07 7.24
N GLU A 81 -7.52 11.11 7.34
CA GLU A 81 -6.48 11.13 8.37
C GLU A 81 -5.51 12.32 8.19
N ILE A 82 -5.14 12.65 6.95
CA ILE A 82 -4.33 13.84 6.65
C ILE A 82 -5.04 15.11 7.13
N ASN A 83 -6.33 15.26 6.82
CA ASN A 83 -7.14 16.42 7.22
C ASN A 83 -7.33 16.48 8.73
N ARG A 84 -7.68 15.37 9.38
CA ARG A 84 -7.85 15.27 10.84
C ARG A 84 -6.60 15.68 11.59
N ASN A 85 -5.44 15.28 11.11
CA ASN A 85 -4.14 15.56 11.71
C ASN A 85 -3.55 16.90 11.27
N LYS A 86 -4.25 17.66 10.43
CA LYS A 86 -3.83 18.98 9.90
C LYS A 86 -2.44 18.91 9.26
N ILE A 87 -2.23 17.90 8.43
CA ILE A 87 -0.99 17.72 7.67
C ILE A 87 -1.06 18.59 6.40
N SER A 88 0.02 19.28 6.09
CA SER A 88 0.11 20.05 4.83
C SER A 88 0.07 19.11 3.62
N THR A 89 -0.78 19.43 2.65
CA THR A 89 -0.97 18.64 1.44
C THR A 89 -0.13 19.09 0.26
N LYS A 90 0.61 20.20 0.40
CA LYS A 90 1.38 20.81 -0.70
C LYS A 90 2.35 19.84 -1.40
N ASN A 91 3.05 19.04 -0.61
CA ASN A 91 4.01 18.04 -1.11
C ASN A 91 3.46 16.61 -1.02
N PHE A 92 2.18 16.45 -0.71
CA PHE A 92 1.56 15.15 -0.55
C PHE A 92 0.79 14.75 -1.82
N VAL A 93 1.12 13.57 -2.37
CA VAL A 93 0.42 12.96 -3.50
C VAL A 93 0.17 11.49 -3.16
N LEU A 94 -1.08 11.09 -3.14
CA LEU A 94 -1.46 9.72 -2.79
C LEU A 94 -1.16 8.78 -3.97
N SER A 95 -0.79 7.55 -3.67
CA SER A 95 -0.63 6.54 -4.71
C SER A 95 -1.07 5.15 -4.25
N HIS A 96 -1.43 4.31 -5.23
CA HIS A 96 -1.81 2.93 -5.01
C HIS A 96 -1.26 2.08 -6.16
N PRO A 97 -0.12 1.39 -5.96
CA PRO A 97 0.37 0.43 -6.94
C PRO A 97 -0.53 -0.82 -6.95
N ILE A 98 -1.06 -1.15 -8.12
CA ILE A 98 -1.88 -2.36 -8.31
C ILE A 98 -0.95 -3.54 -8.54
N ALA A 99 -0.23 -3.86 -7.50
CA ALA A 99 0.75 -4.93 -7.47
C ALA A 99 0.82 -5.48 -6.04
N GLY A 100 0.98 -6.78 -5.93
CA GLY A 100 1.05 -7.45 -4.63
C GLY A 100 1.03 -8.97 -4.82
N SER A 101 1.18 -9.67 -3.72
CA SER A 101 1.00 -11.10 -3.61
C SER A 101 0.22 -11.40 -2.34
N GLU A 102 -0.28 -12.62 -2.24
CA GLU A 102 -0.94 -13.14 -1.03
C GLU A 102 0.02 -13.24 0.17
N LYS A 103 1.32 -13.08 -0.08
CA LYS A 103 2.38 -13.21 0.92
C LYS A 103 2.84 -11.84 1.36
N SER A 104 2.94 -11.64 2.67
CA SER A 104 3.47 -10.43 3.31
C SER A 104 4.91 -10.61 3.77
N GLY A 105 5.54 -9.50 4.18
CA GLY A 105 6.87 -9.46 4.76
C GLY A 105 8.02 -9.36 3.74
N TYR A 106 9.16 -8.84 4.21
CA TYR A 106 10.33 -8.57 3.39
C TYR A 106 10.84 -9.78 2.59
N ILE A 107 10.81 -10.97 3.19
CA ILE A 107 11.29 -12.22 2.53
C ILE A 107 10.55 -12.53 1.22
N ASN A 108 9.35 -11.99 1.02
CA ASN A 108 8.55 -12.16 -0.20
C ASN A 108 8.69 -10.97 -1.17
N SER A 109 9.58 -10.02 -0.88
CA SER A 109 9.81 -8.86 -1.74
C SER A 109 10.40 -9.29 -3.09
N LYS A 110 10.07 -8.51 -4.14
CA LYS A 110 10.58 -8.73 -5.49
C LYS A 110 11.05 -7.41 -6.07
N GLU A 111 12.20 -7.43 -6.73
CA GLU A 111 12.79 -6.25 -7.34
C GLU A 111 11.91 -5.65 -8.45
N ASP A 112 11.25 -6.50 -9.22
CA ASP A 112 10.44 -6.15 -10.38
C ASP A 112 8.94 -6.11 -10.09
N LEU A 113 8.55 -6.02 -8.81
CA LEU A 113 7.15 -6.09 -8.36
C LEU A 113 6.22 -5.14 -9.13
N PHE A 114 6.69 -3.93 -9.44
CA PHE A 114 5.89 -2.89 -10.08
C PHE A 114 6.05 -2.84 -11.60
N LYS A 115 6.97 -3.62 -12.18
CA LYS A 115 7.23 -3.63 -13.62
C LYS A 115 5.99 -4.05 -14.41
N ASN A 116 5.59 -3.19 -15.37
CA ASN A 116 4.40 -3.37 -16.20
C ASN A 116 3.08 -3.42 -15.39
N LYS A 117 3.07 -2.91 -14.15
CA LYS A 117 1.88 -2.76 -13.32
C LYS A 117 1.32 -1.34 -13.45
N ILE A 118 0.12 -1.15 -12.95
CA ILE A 118 -0.49 0.17 -12.85
C ILE A 118 -0.22 0.73 -11.45
N ALA A 119 0.12 2.01 -11.36
CA ALA A 119 0.08 2.78 -10.14
C ALA A 119 -0.96 3.89 -10.30
N VAL A 120 -1.99 3.88 -9.47
CA VAL A 120 -2.97 4.98 -9.43
C VAL A 120 -2.37 6.12 -8.63
N VAL A 121 -2.35 7.31 -9.23
CA VAL A 121 -1.87 8.55 -8.59
C VAL A 121 -3.07 9.45 -8.35
N THR A 122 -3.21 9.92 -7.12
CA THR A 122 -4.34 10.73 -6.68
C THR A 122 -3.80 12.01 -6.03
N LYS A 123 -4.02 13.15 -6.67
CA LYS A 123 -3.68 14.45 -6.11
C LYS A 123 -4.68 14.85 -5.02
N LEU A 124 -4.19 15.54 -4.00
CA LEU A 124 -4.99 16.27 -3.03
C LEU A 124 -5.21 17.70 -3.55
N GLU A 125 -6.09 18.47 -2.89
CA GLU A 125 -6.51 19.80 -3.36
C GLU A 125 -5.32 20.74 -3.57
N ASP A 126 -4.38 20.78 -2.61
CA ASP A 126 -3.22 21.67 -2.67
C ASP A 126 -1.93 20.99 -3.18
N SER A 127 -2.02 19.76 -3.68
CA SER A 127 -0.83 19.07 -4.19
C SER A 127 -0.15 19.90 -5.28
N SER A 128 1.11 20.24 -5.08
CA SER A 128 1.88 21.01 -6.05
C SER A 128 2.14 20.23 -7.32
N LYS A 129 2.22 20.93 -8.46
CA LYS A 129 2.58 20.27 -9.73
C LYS A 129 3.91 19.53 -9.63
N THR A 130 4.90 20.10 -8.96
CA THR A 130 6.21 19.47 -8.74
C THR A 130 6.07 18.13 -8.00
N ALA A 131 5.28 18.08 -6.93
CA ALA A 131 5.05 16.84 -6.18
C ALA A 131 4.34 15.78 -7.04
N ILE A 132 3.35 16.18 -7.86
CA ILE A 132 2.64 15.30 -8.78
C ILE A 132 3.61 14.72 -9.83
N ASP A 133 4.44 15.57 -10.44
CA ASP A 133 5.41 15.14 -11.44
C ASP A 133 6.46 14.21 -10.83
N MET A 134 6.92 14.48 -9.61
CA MET A 134 7.83 13.60 -8.87
C MET A 134 7.19 12.25 -8.53
N CYS A 135 5.93 12.22 -8.13
CA CYS A 135 5.22 10.96 -7.82
C CYS A 135 5.07 10.09 -9.08
N ASN A 136 4.67 10.68 -10.21
CA ASN A 136 4.62 9.98 -11.49
C ASN A 136 6.01 9.46 -11.89
N GLY A 137 7.04 10.29 -11.82
CA GLY A 137 8.42 9.90 -12.13
C GLY A 137 8.96 8.77 -11.24
N LEU A 138 8.58 8.74 -9.96
CA LEU A 138 8.92 7.64 -9.05
C LEU A 138 8.33 6.30 -9.53
N TRP A 139 7.04 6.28 -9.87
CA TRP A 139 6.39 5.04 -10.34
C TRP A 139 6.89 4.61 -11.72
N ASP A 140 7.14 5.56 -12.63
CA ASP A 140 7.77 5.27 -13.93
C ASP A 140 9.17 4.68 -13.76
N LEU A 141 9.98 5.23 -12.84
CA LEU A 141 11.30 4.69 -12.49
C LEU A 141 11.21 3.24 -11.98
N LEU A 142 10.16 2.89 -11.25
CA LEU A 142 9.90 1.53 -10.77
C LEU A 142 9.30 0.62 -11.85
N GLY A 143 9.06 1.14 -13.05
CA GLY A 143 8.53 0.41 -14.20
C GLY A 143 7.01 0.24 -14.21
N ALA A 144 6.30 0.98 -13.36
CA ALA A 144 4.85 1.02 -13.37
C ALA A 144 4.34 2.05 -14.39
N LYS A 145 3.11 1.86 -14.88
CA LYS A 145 2.38 2.84 -15.69
C LYS A 145 1.42 3.61 -14.79
N THR A 146 1.53 4.93 -14.74
CA THR A 146 0.68 5.75 -13.92
C THR A 146 -0.67 6.08 -14.58
N ILE A 147 -1.73 6.10 -13.77
CA ILE A 147 -3.05 6.63 -14.13
C ILE A 147 -3.54 7.56 -13.02
N ASN A 148 -4.30 8.59 -13.38
CA ASN A 148 -4.80 9.55 -12.41
C ASN A 148 -6.28 9.33 -12.12
N LEU A 149 -6.65 9.23 -10.83
CA LEU A 149 -8.03 9.22 -10.34
C LEU A 149 -8.15 10.19 -9.17
N ASN A 150 -9.34 10.70 -8.90
CA ASN A 150 -9.63 11.34 -7.62
C ASN A 150 -9.89 10.29 -6.53
N THR A 151 -9.93 10.69 -5.27
CA THR A 151 -10.09 9.79 -4.11
C THR A 151 -11.40 9.01 -4.16
N GLU A 152 -12.49 9.66 -4.51
CA GLU A 152 -13.85 9.10 -4.54
C GLU A 152 -13.98 8.03 -5.63
N ASP A 153 -13.56 8.36 -6.84
CA ASP A 153 -13.60 7.42 -7.98
C ASP A 153 -12.67 6.24 -7.74
N HIS A 154 -11.47 6.49 -7.16
CA HIS A 154 -10.55 5.42 -6.76
C HIS A 154 -11.25 4.42 -5.83
N ASP A 155 -11.74 4.88 -4.69
CA ASP A 155 -12.28 4.00 -3.66
C ASP A 155 -13.56 3.29 -4.11
N LYS A 156 -14.43 3.99 -4.88
CA LYS A 156 -15.63 3.42 -5.50
C LYS A 156 -15.30 2.38 -6.57
N TYR A 157 -14.23 2.57 -7.35
CA TYR A 157 -13.81 1.62 -8.36
C TYR A 157 -13.24 0.36 -7.69
N PHE A 158 -12.30 0.54 -6.75
CA PHE A 158 -11.65 -0.60 -6.10
C PHE A 158 -12.56 -1.33 -5.11
N SER A 159 -13.61 -0.69 -4.58
CA SER A 159 -14.63 -1.41 -3.81
C SER A 159 -15.28 -2.53 -4.63
N LYS A 160 -15.56 -2.27 -5.92
CA LYS A 160 -16.25 -3.23 -6.80
C LYS A 160 -15.30 -4.25 -7.43
N THR A 161 -14.10 -3.82 -7.80
CA THR A 161 -13.18 -4.66 -8.58
C THR A 161 -12.20 -5.46 -7.73
N SER A 162 -12.04 -5.09 -6.45
CA SER A 162 -11.09 -5.71 -5.53
C SER A 162 -11.74 -6.04 -4.18
N HIS A 163 -12.29 -5.05 -3.46
CA HIS A 163 -12.67 -5.25 -2.06
C HIS A 163 -13.86 -6.20 -1.93
N LEU A 164 -14.94 -5.97 -2.67
CA LEU A 164 -16.12 -6.83 -2.66
C LEU A 164 -15.81 -8.28 -3.10
N PRO A 165 -15.05 -8.52 -4.18
CA PRO A 165 -14.60 -9.88 -4.53
C PRO A 165 -13.87 -10.61 -3.41
N HIS A 166 -12.98 -9.92 -2.67
CA HIS A 166 -12.28 -10.53 -1.54
C HIS A 166 -13.22 -10.80 -0.37
N LEU A 167 -14.11 -9.86 -0.04
CA LEU A 167 -15.12 -10.06 1.02
C LEU A 167 -15.98 -11.29 0.74
N ILE A 168 -16.45 -11.43 -0.51
CA ILE A 168 -17.23 -12.60 -0.93
C ILE A 168 -16.40 -13.89 -0.81
N ALA A 169 -15.14 -13.84 -1.23
CA ALA A 169 -14.25 -15.01 -1.13
C ALA A 169 -14.04 -15.44 0.31
N PHE A 170 -13.75 -14.50 1.22
CA PHE A 170 -13.62 -14.78 2.66
C PHE A 170 -14.91 -15.36 3.24
N ALA A 171 -16.07 -14.77 2.94
CA ALA A 171 -17.37 -15.23 3.42
C ALA A 171 -17.67 -16.66 2.91
N LEU A 172 -17.49 -16.91 1.62
CA LEU A 172 -17.72 -18.21 0.98
C LEU A 172 -16.84 -19.30 1.60
N ILE A 173 -15.53 -19.05 1.71
CA ILE A 173 -14.61 -20.04 2.25
C ILE A 173 -14.85 -20.26 3.74
N SER A 174 -15.19 -19.23 4.51
CA SER A 174 -15.59 -19.37 5.91
C SER A 174 -16.85 -20.23 6.08
N MET A 175 -17.84 -20.07 5.21
CA MET A 175 -19.06 -20.89 5.22
C MET A 175 -18.77 -22.36 4.89
N ILE A 176 -17.99 -22.62 3.84
CA ILE A 176 -17.63 -23.98 3.41
C ILE A 176 -16.76 -24.68 4.47
N SER A 177 -15.84 -23.96 5.10
CA SER A 177 -14.93 -24.55 6.10
C SER A 177 -15.64 -25.02 7.37
N LYS A 178 -16.81 -24.45 7.70
CA LYS A 178 -17.64 -24.83 8.83
C LYS A 178 -18.58 -26.03 8.54
N SER A 179 -18.64 -26.46 7.29
CA SER A 179 -19.48 -27.60 6.88
C SER A 179 -18.73 -28.91 7.09
N ASP A 180 -19.18 -29.77 8.01
CA ASP A 180 -18.55 -31.04 8.37
C ASP A 180 -18.68 -32.14 7.29
N GLN A 181 -19.51 -31.94 6.26
CA GLN A 181 -19.92 -32.97 5.32
C GLN A 181 -19.20 -32.93 3.96
N ILE A 182 -18.32 -31.99 3.70
CA ILE A 182 -17.66 -31.87 2.39
C ILE A 182 -16.29 -32.55 2.44
N GLN A 183 -16.16 -33.66 1.73
CA GLN A 183 -14.86 -34.22 1.32
C GLN A 183 -14.24 -33.20 0.34
N LYS A 184 -13.49 -32.22 0.90
CA LYS A 184 -13.02 -31.02 0.21
C LYS A 184 -12.23 -31.32 -1.07
N ASP A 185 -11.52 -32.43 -1.12
CA ASP A 185 -10.63 -32.77 -2.22
C ASP A 185 -11.36 -33.46 -3.41
N THR A 186 -12.52 -34.06 -3.17
CA THR A 186 -13.22 -34.88 -4.18
C THR A 186 -14.20 -34.07 -5.03
N PHE A 187 -14.77 -32.98 -4.49
CA PHE A 187 -15.85 -32.21 -5.14
C PHE A 187 -15.47 -30.76 -5.49
N THR A 188 -14.18 -30.40 -5.44
CA THR A 188 -13.72 -29.03 -5.70
C THR A 188 -13.37 -28.84 -7.17
N GLY A 189 -14.19 -28.08 -7.88
CA GLY A 189 -13.88 -27.59 -9.23
C GLY A 189 -12.94 -26.36 -9.24
N GLY A 190 -12.53 -25.95 -10.45
CA GLY A 190 -11.62 -24.81 -10.66
C GLY A 190 -12.10 -23.49 -10.01
N GLY A 191 -13.43 -23.22 -10.03
CA GLY A 191 -14.00 -22.03 -9.42
C GLY A 191 -13.72 -21.90 -7.92
N LEU A 192 -13.86 -23.00 -7.15
CA LEU A 192 -13.56 -22.96 -5.71
C LEU A 192 -12.06 -22.74 -5.44
N LYS A 193 -11.17 -23.25 -6.31
CA LYS A 193 -9.73 -23.01 -6.19
C LYS A 193 -9.37 -21.54 -6.32
N ASP A 194 -10.04 -20.78 -7.20
CA ASP A 194 -9.82 -19.35 -7.32
C ASP A 194 -10.30 -18.60 -6.07
N PHE A 195 -11.46 -18.95 -5.51
CA PHE A 195 -11.93 -18.36 -4.25
C PHE A 195 -11.02 -18.70 -3.07
N THR A 196 -10.50 -19.93 -2.98
CA THR A 196 -9.55 -20.30 -1.92
C THR A 196 -8.23 -19.54 -2.06
N ARG A 197 -7.72 -19.33 -3.28
CA ARG A 197 -6.53 -18.52 -3.52
C ARG A 197 -6.74 -17.08 -3.06
N ILE A 198 -7.86 -16.47 -3.40
CA ILE A 198 -8.20 -15.09 -2.97
C ILE A 198 -8.33 -15.03 -1.45
N ALA A 199 -9.04 -15.98 -0.84
CA ALA A 199 -9.26 -16.02 0.61
C ALA A 199 -8.02 -16.46 1.42
N SER A 200 -6.91 -16.84 0.78
CA SER A 200 -5.63 -17.12 1.44
C SER A 200 -4.80 -15.86 1.72
N SER A 201 -5.27 -14.69 1.28
CA SER A 201 -4.67 -13.40 1.58
C SER A 201 -4.74 -13.10 3.08
N ASP A 202 -3.88 -12.18 3.57
CA ASP A 202 -3.83 -11.79 4.98
C ASP A 202 -5.19 -11.25 5.47
N PRO A 203 -5.88 -11.94 6.40
CA PRO A 203 -7.20 -11.52 6.86
C PRO A 203 -7.19 -10.17 7.57
N LYS A 204 -6.10 -9.86 8.30
CA LYS A 204 -6.01 -8.57 9.03
C LYS A 204 -5.86 -7.39 8.08
N MET A 205 -5.04 -7.53 7.05
CA MET A 205 -4.92 -6.51 6.01
C MET A 205 -6.27 -6.25 5.32
N TRP A 206 -7.02 -7.31 5.01
CA TRP A 206 -8.32 -7.16 4.36
C TRP A 206 -9.40 -6.61 5.28
N GLU A 207 -9.40 -6.99 6.56
CA GLU A 207 -10.26 -6.36 7.58
C GLU A 207 -10.04 -4.84 7.59
N ASP A 208 -8.78 -4.41 7.66
CA ASP A 208 -8.43 -2.99 7.66
C ASP A 208 -8.91 -2.27 6.38
N ILE A 209 -8.78 -2.92 5.21
CA ILE A 209 -9.28 -2.39 3.93
C ILE A 209 -10.81 -2.27 3.93
N PHE A 210 -11.53 -3.30 4.41
CA PHE A 210 -13.00 -3.26 4.46
C PHE A 210 -13.50 -2.16 5.39
N LEU A 211 -12.91 -2.03 6.58
CA LEU A 211 -13.26 -1.00 7.55
C LEU A 211 -12.97 0.42 7.01
N SER A 212 -11.85 0.61 6.33
CA SER A 212 -11.46 1.91 5.79
C SER A 212 -12.25 2.33 4.55
N ASN A 213 -12.90 1.40 3.84
CA ASN A 213 -13.71 1.69 2.65
C ASN A 213 -15.18 1.23 2.78
N GLN A 214 -15.68 1.08 4.02
CA GLN A 214 -17.01 0.52 4.31
C GLN A 214 -18.18 1.26 3.64
N ILE A 215 -18.02 2.55 3.35
CA ILE A 215 -19.05 3.35 2.67
C ILE A 215 -19.29 2.89 1.24
N ASN A 216 -18.29 2.31 0.58
CA ASN A 216 -18.34 1.90 -0.82
C ASN A 216 -18.55 0.38 -1.00
N ILE A 217 -18.42 -0.41 0.05
CA ILE A 217 -18.64 -1.86 0.05
C ILE A 217 -20.06 -2.20 0.46
#